data_8545734d84d0e63e2b64835a97ab39b2
#
_entry.id   8545734d84d0e63e2b64835a97ab39b2
#
_cell.length_a   1.000
_cell.length_b   1.000
_cell.length_c   1.000
_cell.angle_alpha   90.00
_cell.angle_beta   90.00
_cell.angle_gamma   90.00
#
_symmetry.space_group_name_H-M   'P 1'
#
loop_
_entity.id
_entity.type
_entity.pdbx_description
1 polymer ?
#
loop_
_entity_poly.entity_id
_entity_poly.type
_entity_poly.pdbx_seq_one_letter_code
_entity_poly.pdbx_strand_id
1 'polypeptide(L)'
;MSPEDVVLCVDIGPEMSSEWAGAGPGGTASTRMRVVQAALRGFVRRKASFNPKASRCLHRFAVLALDDGVTVVRPLTSDVRSVFEAIDRLQPLQPPEASSSPVAEGGEDSDGGETPFDFSELLDCIAERFPPAKDPLSSVTERNRSSGGSGGVRGAEAVVGATSQVRPVVRALVIYGRSFTCPVVPPTGAEKHGLLSHWRFFLDCLYFHRKPSDEGVICGEVFDSIATMETSGGGGHSYFLECGHNLQRLNVNMAALLAHPYQRDYQDTFFDKIAAPGSGAAGATPAARLDNNANAAGGLSNSTANGGASSGVPGSVGGLTMI
;
A
#
# COMPACT_ATOMS: atom_id res chain seq x y z
N MET A 1 -16.66 -14.36 7.55
CA MET A 1 -15.45 -13.50 7.48
C MET A 1 -15.29 -12.76 8.79
N SER A 2 -14.07 -12.66 9.30
CA SER A 2 -13.76 -11.81 10.44
C SER A 2 -13.84 -10.33 10.03
N PRO A 3 -14.37 -9.43 10.88
CA PRO A 3 -14.37 -8.00 10.59
C PRO A 3 -12.94 -7.46 10.58
N GLU A 4 -12.73 -6.39 9.83
CA GLU A 4 -11.46 -5.66 9.77
C GLU A 4 -11.70 -4.20 10.11
N ASP A 5 -10.79 -3.62 10.88
CA ASP A 5 -10.61 -2.19 11.05
C ASP A 5 -9.51 -1.75 10.07
N VAL A 6 -9.89 -1.16 8.95
CA VAL A 6 -8.98 -0.77 7.89
C VAL A 6 -8.62 0.70 8.03
N VAL A 7 -7.35 0.98 8.26
CA VAL A 7 -6.79 2.33 8.35
C VAL A 7 -6.14 2.66 7.00
N LEU A 8 -6.78 3.54 6.23
CA LEU A 8 -6.29 4.02 4.95
C LEU A 8 -5.33 5.19 5.19
N CYS A 9 -4.04 4.96 4.99
CA CYS A 9 -2.97 5.93 5.20
C CYS A 9 -2.50 6.42 3.83
N VAL A 10 -2.76 7.67 3.49
CA VAL A 10 -2.56 8.19 2.14
C VAL A 10 -1.55 9.32 2.16
N ASP A 11 -0.44 9.13 1.45
CA ASP A 11 0.54 10.18 1.22
C ASP A 11 -0.11 11.33 0.42
N ILE A 12 0.05 12.53 0.94
CA ILE A 12 -0.41 13.76 0.30
C ILE A 12 0.75 14.68 -0.10
N GLY A 13 1.99 14.15 -0.11
CA GLY A 13 3.18 14.88 -0.56
C GLY A 13 3.02 15.45 -1.97
N PRO A 14 3.88 16.42 -2.36
CA PRO A 14 3.77 17.16 -3.62
C PRO A 14 3.75 16.26 -4.85
N GLU A 15 4.44 15.11 -4.81
CA GLU A 15 4.46 14.15 -5.92
C GLU A 15 3.08 13.58 -6.27
N MET A 16 2.14 13.58 -5.34
CA MET A 16 0.77 13.12 -5.59
C MET A 16 -0.03 14.06 -6.48
N SER A 17 0.45 15.28 -6.72
CA SER A 17 -0.11 16.21 -7.70
C SER A 17 0.33 15.91 -9.14
N SER A 18 1.39 15.10 -9.33
CA SER A 18 1.94 14.81 -10.65
C SER A 18 0.93 14.06 -11.53
N GLU A 19 1.06 14.29 -12.86
CA GLU A 19 0.21 13.62 -13.83
C GLU A 19 0.40 12.10 -13.81
N TRP A 20 -0.70 11.39 -13.92
CA TRP A 20 -0.72 9.96 -14.15
C TRP A 20 -0.66 9.66 -15.64
N ALA A 21 0.46 9.13 -16.11
CA ALA A 21 0.75 8.89 -17.54
C ALA A 21 -0.09 7.78 -18.22
N GLY A 22 -1.17 7.32 -17.60
CA GLY A 22 -2.02 6.24 -18.11
C GLY A 22 -3.30 6.70 -18.85
N ALA A 23 -3.51 8.00 -19.02
CA ALA A 23 -4.59 8.49 -19.87
C ALA A 23 -4.20 8.23 -21.34
N GLY A 24 -4.91 7.30 -22.01
CA GLY A 24 -4.72 7.05 -23.44
C GLY A 24 -4.95 8.31 -24.28
N PRO A 25 -4.64 8.28 -25.59
CA PRO A 25 -4.79 9.42 -26.48
C PRO A 25 -6.25 9.93 -26.44
N GLY A 26 -6.45 11.15 -25.93
CA GLY A 26 -7.77 11.78 -25.76
C GLY A 26 -8.35 11.70 -24.35
N GLY A 27 -7.69 11.04 -23.37
CA GLY A 27 -8.09 11.07 -21.96
C GLY A 27 -7.68 12.39 -21.28
N THR A 28 -8.52 12.92 -20.41
CA THR A 28 -8.15 14.04 -19.53
C THR A 28 -7.01 13.58 -18.62
N ALA A 29 -5.93 14.35 -18.57
CA ALA A 29 -4.82 14.14 -17.65
C ALA A 29 -5.37 14.03 -16.22
N SER A 30 -5.06 12.93 -15.54
CA SER A 30 -5.46 12.70 -14.16
C SER A 30 -4.22 12.75 -13.28
N THR A 31 -4.33 13.32 -12.09
CA THR A 31 -3.22 13.29 -11.12
C THR A 31 -3.16 11.93 -10.43
N ARG A 32 -1.99 11.58 -9.85
CA ARG A 32 -1.83 10.38 -9.02
C ARG A 32 -2.87 10.37 -7.90
N MET A 33 -3.08 11.49 -7.22
CA MET A 33 -4.08 11.60 -6.17
C MET A 33 -5.48 11.22 -6.66
N ARG A 34 -5.90 11.70 -7.82
CA ARG A 34 -7.22 11.36 -8.39
C ARG A 34 -7.35 9.85 -8.66
N VAL A 35 -6.32 9.23 -9.17
CA VAL A 35 -6.29 7.78 -9.42
C VAL A 35 -6.37 7.01 -8.10
N VAL A 36 -5.60 7.43 -7.09
CA VAL A 36 -5.63 6.84 -5.75
C VAL A 36 -7.00 6.98 -5.10
N GLN A 37 -7.60 8.17 -5.14
CA GLN A 37 -8.96 8.40 -4.61
C GLN A 37 -9.98 7.46 -5.26
N ALA A 38 -9.95 7.32 -6.58
CA ALA A 38 -10.84 6.41 -7.30
C ALA A 38 -10.63 4.94 -6.90
N ALA A 39 -9.36 4.49 -6.79
CA ALA A 39 -9.00 3.14 -6.38
C ALA A 39 -9.45 2.85 -4.94
N LEU A 40 -9.20 3.75 -3.99
CA LEU A 40 -9.62 3.61 -2.59
C LEU A 40 -11.14 3.58 -2.44
N ARG A 41 -11.88 4.42 -3.17
CA ARG A 41 -13.36 4.36 -3.17
C ARG A 41 -13.85 3.02 -3.70
N GLY A 42 -13.22 2.50 -4.75
CA GLY A 42 -13.51 1.16 -5.28
C GLY A 42 -13.26 0.06 -4.24
N PHE A 43 -12.11 0.13 -3.56
CA PHE A 43 -11.74 -0.79 -2.48
C PHE A 43 -12.74 -0.76 -1.32
N VAL A 44 -13.03 0.42 -0.76
CA VAL A 44 -13.95 0.59 0.36
C VAL A 44 -15.35 0.08 0.01
N ARG A 45 -15.86 0.41 -1.20
CA ARG A 45 -17.16 -0.06 -1.67
C ARG A 45 -17.24 -1.58 -1.74
N ARG A 46 -16.23 -2.21 -2.34
CA ARG A 46 -16.16 -3.67 -2.46
C ARG A 46 -16.00 -4.35 -1.10
N LYS A 47 -15.11 -3.82 -0.26
CA LYS A 47 -14.87 -4.37 1.09
C LYS A 47 -16.14 -4.27 1.95
N ALA A 48 -16.82 -3.13 1.92
CA ALA A 48 -18.08 -2.93 2.64
C ALA A 48 -19.22 -3.83 2.12
N SER A 49 -19.21 -4.21 0.84
CA SER A 49 -20.21 -5.12 0.28
C SER A 49 -20.13 -6.55 0.83
N PHE A 50 -18.99 -6.93 1.42
CA PHE A 50 -18.82 -8.20 2.13
C PHE A 50 -19.39 -8.20 3.55
N ASN A 51 -19.84 -7.04 4.04
CA ASN A 51 -20.49 -6.98 5.35
C ASN A 51 -21.78 -7.78 5.35
N PRO A 52 -21.95 -8.75 6.25
CA PRO A 52 -23.21 -9.50 6.34
C PRO A 52 -24.35 -8.57 6.76
N LYS A 53 -25.46 -8.58 6.03
CA LYS A 53 -26.62 -7.69 6.29
C LYS A 53 -27.21 -7.81 7.71
N ALA A 54 -27.01 -8.95 8.37
CA ALA A 54 -27.50 -9.24 9.71
C ALA A 54 -26.42 -9.16 10.80
N SER A 55 -25.17 -8.84 10.48
CA SER A 55 -24.08 -8.84 11.42
C SER A 55 -23.90 -7.47 12.08
N ARG A 56 -23.64 -7.49 13.39
CA ARG A 56 -23.18 -6.30 14.13
C ARG A 56 -21.68 -6.05 13.96
N CYS A 57 -20.95 -7.01 13.37
CA CYS A 57 -19.52 -6.94 13.13
C CYS A 57 -19.28 -6.52 11.69
N LEU A 58 -19.16 -5.23 11.45
CA LEU A 58 -18.93 -4.64 10.14
C LEU A 58 -17.44 -4.30 9.97
N HIS A 59 -16.96 -4.32 8.72
CA HIS A 59 -15.70 -3.64 8.40
C HIS A 59 -15.86 -2.15 8.70
N ARG A 60 -14.85 -1.58 9.37
CA ARG A 60 -14.78 -0.15 9.65
C ARG A 60 -13.56 0.43 8.93
N PHE A 61 -13.62 1.71 8.62
CA PHE A 61 -12.56 2.39 7.90
C PHE A 61 -12.18 3.69 8.61
N ALA A 62 -10.89 3.98 8.67
CA ALA A 62 -10.35 5.28 9.04
C ALA A 62 -9.58 5.84 7.84
N VAL A 63 -9.40 7.16 7.79
CA VAL A 63 -8.59 7.82 6.75
C VAL A 63 -7.57 8.72 7.44
N LEU A 64 -6.30 8.51 7.14
CA LEU A 64 -5.17 9.30 7.58
C LEU A 64 -4.51 9.93 6.36
N ALA A 65 -4.06 11.17 6.50
CA ALA A 65 -3.20 11.85 5.54
C ALA A 65 -1.76 11.84 6.07
N LEU A 66 -0.82 11.54 5.19
CA LEU A 66 0.62 11.53 5.46
C LEU A 66 1.25 12.70 4.71
N ASP A 67 1.81 13.65 5.45
CA ASP A 67 2.63 14.75 4.91
C ASP A 67 4.00 14.75 5.61
N ASP A 68 4.35 15.77 6.35
CA ASP A 68 5.51 15.79 7.24
C ASP A 68 5.24 15.04 8.56
N GLY A 69 3.99 14.67 8.80
CA GLY A 69 3.49 13.92 9.95
C GLY A 69 2.22 13.15 9.61
N VAL A 70 1.46 12.76 10.63
CA VAL A 70 0.25 11.95 10.48
C VAL A 70 -1.00 12.67 10.97
N THR A 71 -1.92 12.94 10.06
CA THR A 71 -3.19 13.60 10.36
C THR A 71 -4.38 12.65 10.23
N VAL A 72 -5.19 12.50 11.28
CA VAL A 72 -6.43 11.71 11.24
C VAL A 72 -7.54 12.54 10.58
N VAL A 73 -7.83 12.25 9.31
CA VAL A 73 -8.89 12.93 8.54
C VAL A 73 -10.27 12.38 8.93
N ARG A 74 -10.36 11.07 9.15
CA ARG A 74 -11.58 10.40 9.57
C ARG A 74 -11.25 9.27 10.54
N PRO A 75 -11.79 9.27 11.76
CA PRO A 75 -11.68 8.14 12.68
C PRO A 75 -12.49 6.94 12.19
N LEU A 76 -12.28 5.76 12.80
CA LEU A 76 -12.95 4.52 12.44
C LEU A 76 -14.48 4.66 12.39
N THR A 77 -15.05 4.31 11.25
CA THR A 77 -16.49 4.32 11.01
C THR A 77 -16.89 3.22 10.02
N SER A 78 -18.11 2.72 10.15
CA SER A 78 -18.75 1.85 9.15
C SER A 78 -19.59 2.63 8.13
N ASP A 79 -19.72 3.94 8.29
CA ASP A 79 -20.41 4.81 7.34
C ASP A 79 -19.53 5.07 6.11
N VAL A 80 -19.78 4.28 5.06
CA VAL A 80 -19.05 4.33 3.79
C VAL A 80 -19.12 5.71 3.13
N ARG A 81 -20.25 6.44 3.29
CA ARG A 81 -20.40 7.77 2.71
C ARG A 81 -19.42 8.75 3.33
N SER A 82 -19.32 8.75 4.65
CA SER A 82 -18.38 9.64 5.34
C SER A 82 -16.92 9.30 5.04
N VAL A 83 -16.61 8.02 4.77
CA VAL A 83 -15.27 7.61 4.31
C VAL A 83 -14.98 8.15 2.91
N PHE A 84 -15.95 8.09 1.99
CA PHE A 84 -15.79 8.66 0.64
C PHE A 84 -15.56 10.18 0.70
N GLU A 85 -16.34 10.88 1.51
CA GLU A 85 -16.16 12.33 1.72
C GLU A 85 -14.75 12.66 2.24
N ALA A 86 -14.20 11.83 3.14
CA ALA A 86 -12.85 11.99 3.65
C ALA A 86 -11.79 11.73 2.56
N ILE A 87 -11.94 10.66 1.77
CA ILE A 87 -11.05 10.36 0.65
C ILE A 87 -11.07 11.50 -0.39
N ASP A 88 -12.25 12.03 -0.71
CA ASP A 88 -12.39 13.10 -1.71
C ASP A 88 -11.79 14.44 -1.24
N ARG A 89 -11.64 14.65 0.08
CA ARG A 89 -11.01 15.84 0.66
C ARG A 89 -9.49 15.78 0.68
N LEU A 90 -8.87 14.62 0.46
CA LEU A 90 -7.41 14.52 0.38
C LEU A 90 -6.93 15.35 -0.81
N GLN A 91 -6.07 16.31 -0.54
CA GLN A 91 -5.46 17.15 -1.55
C GLN A 91 -3.94 17.05 -1.42
N PRO A 92 -3.20 16.91 -2.52
CA PRO A 92 -1.76 16.97 -2.47
C PRO A 92 -1.31 18.33 -1.93
N LEU A 93 -0.24 18.35 -1.16
CA LEU A 93 0.44 19.58 -0.80
C LEU A 93 0.90 20.29 -2.07
N GLN A 94 0.67 21.59 -2.13
CA GLN A 94 1.22 22.39 -3.21
C GLN A 94 2.73 22.49 -3.01
N PRO A 95 3.55 22.30 -4.06
CA PRO A 95 4.95 22.64 -3.97
C PRO A 95 5.06 24.08 -3.45
N PRO A 96 6.02 24.39 -2.58
CA PRO A 96 6.23 25.77 -2.18
C PRO A 96 6.38 26.60 -3.47
N GLU A 97 5.47 27.58 -3.67
CA GLU A 97 5.60 28.49 -4.80
C GLU A 97 6.99 29.09 -4.70
N ALA A 98 7.81 28.90 -5.74
CA ALA A 98 9.09 29.55 -5.82
C ALA A 98 8.81 31.05 -5.68
N SER A 99 8.90 31.53 -4.43
CA SER A 99 8.68 32.93 -4.12
C SER A 99 9.65 33.71 -5.01
N SER A 100 9.11 34.48 -5.94
CA SER A 100 9.86 35.38 -6.84
C SER A 100 10.43 36.56 -6.06
N SER A 101 10.91 36.34 -4.85
CA SER A 101 11.66 37.31 -4.10
C SER A 101 13.07 37.38 -4.70
N PRO A 102 13.54 38.57 -5.07
CA PRO A 102 14.89 38.71 -5.62
C PRO A 102 15.91 38.20 -4.60
N VAL A 103 16.71 37.28 -5.08
CA VAL A 103 17.81 36.61 -4.37
C VAL A 103 18.63 37.65 -3.61
N ALA A 104 18.55 37.62 -2.29
CA ALA A 104 19.60 38.15 -1.44
C ALA A 104 20.78 37.17 -1.55
N GLU A 105 21.80 37.55 -2.31
CA GLU A 105 23.05 36.80 -2.42
C GLU A 105 23.66 36.62 -1.02
N GLY A 106 23.75 35.41 -0.52
CA GLY A 106 24.48 35.08 0.70
C GLY A 106 23.71 34.27 1.74
N GLY A 107 23.12 33.16 1.37
CA GLY A 107 22.57 32.18 2.34
C GLY A 107 23.05 30.79 1.96
N GLU A 108 23.72 30.13 2.88
CA GLU A 108 24.22 28.77 2.80
C GLU A 108 23.13 27.84 2.26
N ASP A 109 23.52 26.94 1.36
CA ASP A 109 22.71 25.93 0.67
C ASP A 109 21.77 25.19 1.63
N SER A 110 20.60 25.74 1.89
CA SER A 110 19.52 24.94 2.42
C SER A 110 19.06 24.06 1.26
N ASP A 111 19.61 22.87 1.18
CA ASP A 111 19.14 21.79 0.35
C ASP A 111 17.63 21.65 0.60
N GLY A 112 16.83 22.19 -0.31
CA GLY A 112 15.37 22.18 -0.25
C GLY A 112 14.80 20.77 -0.49
N GLY A 113 15.54 19.74 -0.07
CA GLY A 113 15.16 18.36 -0.11
C GLY A 113 13.87 18.11 0.67
N GLU A 114 12.94 17.38 0.07
CA GLU A 114 11.73 16.90 0.74
C GLU A 114 12.13 16.11 2.00
N THR A 115 11.53 16.45 3.15
CA THR A 115 11.83 15.76 4.42
C THR A 115 11.41 14.29 4.33
N PRO A 116 12.26 13.34 4.79
CA PRO A 116 11.90 11.94 4.86
C PRO A 116 10.67 11.73 5.74
N PHE A 117 9.69 10.97 5.27
CA PHE A 117 8.55 10.58 6.08
C PHE A 117 8.97 9.53 7.13
N ASP A 118 8.57 9.72 8.40
CA ASP A 118 8.86 8.77 9.47
C ASP A 118 7.69 7.78 9.67
N PHE A 119 7.91 6.53 9.30
CA PHE A 119 6.93 5.46 9.52
C PHE A 119 6.76 5.08 11.00
N SER A 120 7.70 5.41 11.87
CA SER A 120 7.55 5.19 13.31
C SER A 120 6.40 6.04 13.86
N GLU A 121 6.29 7.30 13.42
CA GLU A 121 5.19 8.19 13.78
C GLU A 121 3.83 7.65 13.32
N LEU A 122 3.77 7.09 12.11
CA LEU A 122 2.55 6.44 11.62
C LEU A 122 2.15 5.26 12.49
N LEU A 123 3.10 4.39 12.83
CA LEU A 123 2.84 3.22 13.67
C LEU A 123 2.41 3.61 15.08
N ASP A 124 3.05 4.64 15.66
CA ASP A 124 2.67 5.19 16.98
C ASP A 124 1.25 5.76 16.95
N CYS A 125 0.92 6.54 15.93
CA CYS A 125 -0.44 7.06 15.74
C CYS A 125 -1.47 5.93 15.63
N ILE A 126 -1.17 4.87 14.88
CA ILE A 126 -2.07 3.71 14.75
C ILE A 126 -2.17 2.97 16.08
N ALA A 127 -1.07 2.75 16.79
CA ALA A 127 -1.06 2.06 18.08
C ALA A 127 -1.88 2.80 19.13
N GLU A 128 -1.84 4.13 19.13
CA GLU A 128 -2.58 4.99 20.05
C GLU A 128 -4.07 5.06 19.68
N ARG A 129 -4.39 5.32 18.42
CA ARG A 129 -5.76 5.65 17.96
C ARG A 129 -6.58 4.43 17.56
N PHE A 130 -5.94 3.38 17.11
CA PHE A 130 -6.57 2.17 16.56
C PHE A 130 -5.93 0.89 17.12
N PRO A 131 -5.77 0.76 18.46
CA PRO A 131 -5.04 -0.36 19.03
C PRO A 131 -5.72 -1.70 18.67
N PRO A 132 -4.95 -2.70 18.22
CA PRO A 132 -5.48 -4.03 18.05
C PRO A 132 -5.95 -4.61 19.38
N ALA A 133 -6.99 -5.42 19.33
CA ALA A 133 -7.58 -5.97 20.54
C ALA A 133 -6.59 -6.86 21.32
N LYS A 134 -6.41 -6.58 22.60
CA LYS A 134 -5.54 -7.37 23.49
C LYS A 134 -5.96 -8.83 23.52
N ASP A 135 -4.98 -9.72 23.68
CA ASP A 135 -5.24 -11.15 23.80
C ASP A 135 -6.03 -11.43 25.09
N PRO A 136 -7.16 -12.17 25.02
CA PRO A 136 -7.91 -12.52 26.21
C PRO A 136 -7.10 -13.35 27.21
N LEU A 137 -6.08 -14.07 26.77
CA LEU A 137 -5.21 -14.87 27.62
C LEU A 137 -4.21 -14.03 28.43
N SER A 138 -3.77 -12.86 27.92
CA SER A 138 -2.85 -11.99 28.66
C SER A 138 -3.46 -11.41 29.94
N SER A 139 -4.77 -11.19 29.94
CA SER A 139 -5.49 -10.67 31.12
C SER A 139 -5.65 -11.69 32.26
N VAL A 140 -5.55 -12.98 31.97
CA VAL A 140 -5.63 -14.04 32.98
C VAL A 140 -4.30 -14.18 33.73
N THR A 141 -3.18 -14.01 33.02
CA THR A 141 -1.83 -14.13 33.60
C THR A 141 -1.50 -12.97 34.55
N GLU A 142 -2.00 -11.76 34.25
CA GLU A 142 -1.80 -10.59 35.12
C GLU A 142 -2.61 -10.69 36.43
N ARG A 143 -3.84 -11.23 36.41
CA ARG A 143 -4.66 -11.42 37.62
C ARG A 143 -4.06 -12.47 38.56
N ASN A 144 -3.40 -13.48 38.03
CA ASN A 144 -2.76 -14.52 38.86
C ASN A 144 -1.43 -14.08 39.49
N ARG A 145 -0.78 -13.01 38.99
CA ARG A 145 0.43 -12.45 39.60
C ARG A 145 0.15 -11.51 40.77
N SER A 146 -1.04 -10.90 40.84
CA SER A 146 -1.39 -9.94 41.90
C SER A 146 -2.11 -10.57 43.09
N SER A 147 -2.53 -11.82 43.05
CA SER A 147 -3.18 -12.53 44.15
C SER A 147 -2.30 -13.61 44.77
N GLY A 148 -1.14 -13.22 45.31
CA GLY A 148 -0.36 -14.01 46.27
C GLY A 148 -1.02 -13.98 47.64
N GLY A 149 -2.23 -14.53 47.79
CA GLY A 149 -2.98 -14.60 49.05
C GLY A 149 -3.68 -15.93 49.16
N SER A 150 -3.20 -16.74 50.10
CA SER A 150 -3.73 -18.00 50.61
C SER A 150 -5.26 -18.01 50.77
N GLY A 151 -5.92 -19.07 50.31
CA GLY A 151 -7.14 -19.56 50.93
C GLY A 151 -8.40 -19.61 50.09
N GLY A 152 -8.94 -20.84 49.88
CA GLY A 152 -10.35 -21.07 49.67
C GLY A 152 -10.75 -21.53 48.26
N VAL A 153 -10.77 -22.82 48.10
CA VAL A 153 -11.51 -23.55 47.05
C VAL A 153 -13.00 -23.21 47.20
N ARG A 154 -13.53 -22.37 46.37
CA ARG A 154 -14.98 -22.23 46.14
C ARG A 154 -15.26 -22.26 44.65
N GLY A 155 -16.07 -23.27 44.29
CA GLY A 155 -16.90 -23.44 43.11
C GLY A 155 -16.56 -22.61 41.85
N ALA A 156 -15.98 -23.27 40.85
CA ALA A 156 -15.98 -22.79 39.48
C ALA A 156 -17.41 -22.81 38.95
N GLU A 157 -18.18 -21.74 39.22
CA GLU A 157 -19.33 -21.42 38.40
C GLU A 157 -18.76 -20.94 37.04
N ALA A 158 -18.90 -21.84 36.08
CA ALA A 158 -18.62 -21.56 34.69
C ALA A 158 -19.43 -20.33 34.27
N VAL A 159 -18.76 -19.20 34.03
CA VAL A 159 -19.33 -18.06 33.31
C VAL A 159 -19.56 -18.49 31.87
N VAL A 160 -20.61 -19.32 31.68
CA VAL A 160 -21.19 -19.62 30.37
C VAL A 160 -22.02 -18.42 29.97
N GLY A 161 -21.43 -17.49 29.23
CA GLY A 161 -22.17 -16.31 28.78
C GLY A 161 -21.37 -15.25 28.03
N ALA A 162 -20.06 -15.36 27.94
CA ALA A 162 -19.30 -14.46 27.07
C ALA A 162 -19.51 -14.92 25.63
N THR A 163 -20.53 -14.35 24.96
CA THR A 163 -20.60 -14.41 23.49
C THR A 163 -19.23 -13.99 22.98
N SER A 164 -18.50 -14.92 22.40
CA SER A 164 -17.19 -14.69 21.79
C SER A 164 -17.37 -13.65 20.69
N GLN A 165 -17.32 -12.37 21.07
CA GLN A 165 -17.32 -11.30 20.08
C GLN A 165 -16.06 -11.47 19.25
N VAL A 166 -16.24 -11.83 17.99
CA VAL A 166 -15.16 -11.88 17.01
C VAL A 166 -14.57 -10.45 16.92
N ARG A 167 -13.39 -10.29 17.51
CA ARG A 167 -12.71 -9.00 17.52
C ARG A 167 -12.08 -8.74 16.16
N PRO A 168 -12.18 -7.53 15.61
CA PRO A 168 -11.59 -7.20 14.33
C PRO A 168 -10.06 -7.30 14.37
N VAL A 169 -9.45 -7.53 13.22
CA VAL A 169 -8.04 -7.25 13.00
C VAL A 169 -7.87 -5.80 12.60
N VAL A 170 -6.74 -5.20 12.94
CA VAL A 170 -6.36 -3.87 12.47
C VAL A 170 -5.45 -4.02 11.28
N ARG A 171 -5.79 -3.36 10.20
CA ARG A 171 -5.05 -3.38 8.95
C ARG A 171 -4.74 -1.97 8.49
N ALA A 172 -3.47 -1.60 8.45
CA ALA A 172 -3.02 -0.38 7.79
C ALA A 172 -2.82 -0.66 6.31
N LEU A 173 -3.46 0.13 5.46
CA LEU A 173 -3.22 0.16 4.02
C LEU A 173 -2.58 1.50 3.67
N VAL A 174 -1.28 1.47 3.46
CA VAL A 174 -0.47 2.65 3.15
C VAL A 174 -0.42 2.82 1.63
N ILE A 175 -0.74 4.02 1.18
CA ILE A 175 -0.51 4.49 -0.19
C ILE A 175 0.63 5.49 -0.11
N TYR A 176 1.82 5.12 -0.59
CA TYR A 176 3.03 5.92 -0.50
C TYR A 176 3.47 6.40 -1.87
N GLY A 177 3.82 7.68 -2.02
CA GLY A 177 4.01 8.32 -3.32
C GLY A 177 5.36 9.00 -3.55
N ARG A 178 6.28 8.99 -2.58
CA ARG A 178 7.57 9.71 -2.66
C ARG A 178 8.61 8.86 -3.35
N SER A 179 9.26 9.41 -4.37
CA SER A 179 10.21 8.68 -5.22
C SER A 179 11.65 9.19 -5.10
N PHE A 180 11.87 10.32 -4.42
CA PHE A 180 13.16 11.00 -4.34
C PHE A 180 13.79 10.91 -2.95
N THR A 181 13.03 10.56 -1.93
CA THR A 181 13.47 10.55 -0.55
C THR A 181 13.17 9.22 0.11
N CYS A 182 14.20 8.58 0.64
CA CYS A 182 14.03 7.32 1.38
C CYS A 182 13.34 7.60 2.72
N PRO A 183 12.26 6.88 3.07
CA PRO A 183 11.57 7.09 4.33
C PRO A 183 12.42 6.60 5.51
N VAL A 184 12.17 7.18 6.67
CA VAL A 184 12.67 6.63 7.94
C VAL A 184 11.73 5.49 8.33
N VAL A 185 12.30 4.30 8.51
CA VAL A 185 11.54 3.11 8.92
C VAL A 185 11.97 2.68 10.33
N PRO A 186 11.07 2.10 11.12
CA PRO A 186 11.43 1.63 12.45
C PRO A 186 12.49 0.52 12.36
N PRO A 187 13.33 0.37 13.39
CA PRO A 187 14.35 -0.66 13.42
C PRO A 187 13.75 -2.06 13.31
N THR A 188 14.52 -2.97 12.75
CA THR A 188 14.16 -4.39 12.58
C THR A 188 14.72 -5.24 13.74
N GLY A 189 14.28 -6.50 13.82
CA GLY A 189 14.79 -7.44 14.83
C GLY A 189 14.22 -7.24 16.23
N ALA A 190 15.07 -7.26 17.25
CA ALA A 190 14.65 -7.20 18.67
C ALA A 190 14.02 -5.85 19.06
N GLU A 191 14.42 -4.79 18.37
CA GLU A 191 13.92 -3.42 18.57
C GLU A 191 12.72 -3.08 17.69
N LYS A 192 12.18 -4.07 17.00
CA LYS A 192 11.04 -3.89 16.10
C LYS A 192 9.87 -3.26 16.83
N HIS A 193 9.22 -2.31 16.17
CA HIS A 193 8.04 -1.64 16.71
C HIS A 193 6.97 -2.66 17.14
N GLY A 194 6.46 -2.53 18.37
CA GLY A 194 5.56 -3.52 18.99
C GLY A 194 4.31 -3.81 18.18
N LEU A 195 3.78 -2.83 17.44
CA LEU A 195 2.63 -3.00 16.58
C LEU A 195 2.91 -3.98 15.42
N LEU A 196 4.09 -3.91 14.80
CA LEU A 196 4.50 -4.82 13.71
C LEU A 196 4.64 -6.28 14.16
N SER A 197 4.83 -6.50 15.46
CA SER A 197 4.88 -7.83 16.07
C SER A 197 3.52 -8.33 16.56
N HIS A 198 2.49 -7.48 16.52
CA HIS A 198 1.18 -7.84 17.05
C HIS A 198 0.39 -8.71 16.06
N TRP A 199 -0.04 -9.91 16.49
CA TRP A 199 -0.67 -10.92 15.64
C TRP A 199 -2.01 -10.51 14.97
N ARG A 200 -2.64 -9.43 15.44
CA ARG A 200 -3.86 -8.86 14.83
C ARG A 200 -3.60 -7.58 14.05
N PHE A 201 -2.36 -7.23 13.82
CA PHE A 201 -2.00 -6.07 13.03
C PHE A 201 -1.36 -6.50 11.70
N PHE A 202 -1.79 -5.87 10.61
CA PHE A 202 -1.25 -6.09 9.27
C PHE A 202 -0.94 -4.75 8.62
N LEU A 203 0.23 -4.67 8.03
CA LEU A 203 0.68 -3.50 7.28
C LEU A 203 0.79 -3.89 5.81
N ASP A 204 -0.08 -3.32 4.98
CA ASP A 204 0.04 -3.41 3.53
C ASP A 204 0.50 -2.06 2.98
N CYS A 205 1.35 -2.09 1.98
CA CYS A 205 1.80 -0.89 1.30
C CYS A 205 1.60 -1.01 -0.21
N LEU A 206 1.07 0.06 -0.81
CA LEU A 206 0.99 0.23 -2.25
C LEU A 206 1.86 1.44 -2.60
N TYR A 207 3.00 1.18 -3.23
CA TYR A 207 4.00 2.18 -3.55
C TYR A 207 3.80 2.72 -4.97
N PHE A 208 3.44 4.00 -5.04
CA PHE A 208 3.25 4.76 -6.28
C PHE A 208 4.52 5.55 -6.58
N HIS A 209 5.36 5.06 -7.46
CA HIS A 209 6.63 5.72 -7.79
C HIS A 209 6.63 6.34 -9.18
N ARG A 210 7.55 7.26 -9.42
CA ARG A 210 7.89 7.77 -10.74
C ARG A 210 8.57 6.70 -11.59
N LYS A 211 8.82 7.01 -12.86
CA LYS A 211 9.60 6.10 -13.69
C LYS A 211 11.02 6.01 -13.13
N PRO A 212 11.59 4.81 -13.02
CA PRO A 212 12.97 4.64 -12.54
C PRO A 212 14.02 5.33 -13.41
N SER A 213 13.67 5.69 -14.65
CA SER A 213 14.54 6.42 -15.58
C SER A 213 14.56 7.94 -15.36
N ASP A 214 13.67 8.46 -14.51
CA ASP A 214 13.63 9.89 -14.22
C ASP A 214 14.82 10.26 -13.33
N GLU A 215 15.39 11.44 -13.54
CA GLU A 215 16.57 11.88 -12.80
C GLU A 215 16.28 12.01 -11.29
N GLY A 216 17.21 11.52 -10.47
CA GLY A 216 17.13 11.58 -9.00
C GLY A 216 16.14 10.59 -8.38
N VAL A 217 15.44 9.77 -9.17
CA VAL A 217 14.48 8.77 -8.64
C VAL A 217 15.22 7.58 -8.03
N ILE A 218 14.95 7.30 -6.75
CA ILE A 218 15.54 6.20 -5.97
C ILE A 218 14.48 5.15 -5.59
N CYS A 219 13.51 4.89 -6.47
CA CYS A 219 12.33 4.08 -6.17
C CYS A 219 12.65 2.67 -5.65
N GLY A 220 13.76 2.04 -6.09
CA GLY A 220 14.19 0.74 -5.59
C GLY A 220 14.58 0.80 -4.12
N GLU A 221 15.41 1.77 -3.74
CA GLU A 221 15.85 1.96 -2.35
C GLU A 221 14.66 2.28 -1.42
N VAL A 222 13.74 3.12 -1.89
CA VAL A 222 12.50 3.44 -1.16
C VAL A 222 11.67 2.18 -0.93
N PHE A 223 11.47 1.38 -1.97
CA PHE A 223 10.68 0.15 -1.86
C PHE A 223 11.32 -0.88 -0.94
N ASP A 224 12.62 -1.10 -1.07
CA ASP A 224 13.38 -2.01 -0.22
C ASP A 224 13.31 -1.57 1.25
N SER A 225 13.42 -0.27 1.52
CA SER A 225 13.28 0.27 2.88
C SER A 225 11.89 -0.02 3.45
N ILE A 226 10.81 0.27 2.70
CA ILE A 226 9.44 0.04 3.15
C ILE A 226 9.17 -1.46 3.38
N ALA A 227 9.70 -2.33 2.53
CA ALA A 227 9.50 -3.77 2.61
C ALA A 227 10.11 -4.38 3.89
N THR A 228 11.07 -3.72 4.52
CA THR A 228 11.63 -4.17 5.81
C THR A 228 10.61 -4.17 6.96
N MET A 229 9.50 -3.43 6.82
CA MET A 229 8.46 -3.31 7.84
C MET A 229 7.47 -4.48 7.84
N GLU A 230 7.79 -5.59 7.21
CA GLU A 230 6.91 -6.74 7.17
C GLU A 230 6.43 -7.16 8.59
N THR A 231 5.12 -7.38 8.72
CA THR A 231 4.54 -7.84 9.99
C THR A 231 4.85 -9.32 10.21
N SER A 232 5.34 -9.67 11.40
CA SER A 232 5.72 -11.05 11.75
C SER A 232 4.71 -11.75 12.64
N GLY A 233 3.62 -11.08 12.98
CA GLY A 233 2.61 -11.60 13.91
C GLY A 233 1.54 -12.47 13.26
N GLY A 234 1.37 -13.70 13.72
CA GLY A 234 0.11 -14.43 13.58
C GLY A 234 -0.19 -15.16 12.26
N GLY A 235 0.80 -15.36 11.40
CA GLY A 235 0.63 -16.19 10.18
C GLY A 235 -0.25 -15.57 9.08
N GLY A 236 -0.58 -14.29 9.19
CA GLY A 236 -1.13 -13.51 8.10
C GLY A 236 -0.01 -12.87 7.27
N HIS A 237 -0.35 -12.43 6.09
CA HIS A 237 0.62 -11.94 5.12
C HIS A 237 0.40 -10.46 4.84
N SER A 238 1.45 -9.67 5.03
CA SER A 238 1.52 -8.29 4.53
C SER A 238 1.86 -8.29 3.06
N TYR A 239 1.32 -7.32 2.33
CA TYR A 239 1.63 -7.13 0.91
C TYR A 239 2.31 -5.78 0.71
N PHE A 240 3.51 -5.81 0.11
CA PHE A 240 4.24 -4.63 -0.33
C PHE A 240 4.27 -4.65 -1.85
N LEU A 241 3.51 -3.76 -2.47
CA LEU A 241 3.18 -3.81 -3.88
C LEU A 241 3.63 -2.54 -4.58
N GLU A 242 4.47 -2.68 -5.59
CA GLU A 242 4.80 -1.57 -6.47
C GLU A 242 3.68 -1.29 -7.47
N CYS A 243 3.41 -0.02 -7.66
CA CYS A 243 2.47 0.48 -8.64
C CYS A 243 3.05 1.71 -9.34
N GLY A 244 3.88 1.50 -10.35
CA GLY A 244 4.31 2.59 -11.22
C GLY A 244 3.11 3.20 -11.97
N HIS A 245 3.30 3.74 -13.14
CA HIS A 245 2.24 4.37 -13.94
C HIS A 245 1.30 3.38 -14.68
N ASN A 246 1.05 2.20 -14.10
CA ASN A 246 0.27 1.15 -14.75
C ASN A 246 -1.08 0.90 -14.06
N LEU A 247 -2.17 1.38 -14.69
CA LEU A 247 -3.53 1.24 -14.18
C LEU A 247 -3.97 -0.23 -14.03
N GLN A 248 -3.54 -1.11 -14.94
CA GLN A 248 -3.87 -2.53 -14.86
C GLN A 248 -3.21 -3.16 -13.63
N ARG A 249 -1.93 -2.86 -13.39
CA ARG A 249 -1.21 -3.31 -12.18
C ARG A 249 -1.88 -2.77 -10.92
N LEU A 250 -2.28 -1.51 -10.91
CA LEU A 250 -3.05 -0.94 -9.80
C LEU A 250 -4.33 -1.74 -9.53
N ASN A 251 -5.11 -2.05 -10.56
CA ASN A 251 -6.35 -2.81 -10.39
C ASN A 251 -6.11 -4.23 -9.85
N VAL A 252 -5.06 -4.92 -10.33
CA VAL A 252 -4.66 -6.24 -9.82
C VAL A 252 -4.23 -6.15 -8.36
N ASN A 253 -3.38 -5.18 -8.02
CA ASN A 253 -2.92 -4.94 -6.65
C ASN A 253 -4.08 -4.64 -5.70
N MET A 254 -4.99 -3.75 -6.10
CA MET A 254 -6.18 -3.43 -5.30
C MET A 254 -7.11 -4.63 -5.13
N ALA A 255 -7.22 -5.50 -6.14
CA ALA A 255 -7.99 -6.75 -6.03
C ALA A 255 -7.34 -7.73 -5.05
N ALA A 256 -6.02 -7.88 -5.09
CA ALA A 256 -5.27 -8.70 -4.12
C ALA A 256 -5.49 -8.21 -2.68
N LEU A 257 -5.51 -6.90 -2.49
CA LEU A 257 -5.73 -6.26 -1.19
C LEU A 257 -7.18 -6.43 -0.66
N LEU A 258 -8.15 -6.85 -1.46
CA LEU A 258 -9.51 -7.14 -0.95
C LEU A 258 -9.57 -8.37 -0.05
N ALA A 259 -8.68 -9.34 -0.24
CA ALA A 259 -8.66 -10.53 0.59
C ALA A 259 -8.31 -10.20 2.06
N HIS A 260 -8.92 -10.95 2.98
CA HIS A 260 -8.59 -10.83 4.40
C HIS A 260 -7.17 -11.31 4.67
N PRO A 261 -6.35 -10.61 5.49
CA PRO A 261 -4.94 -10.98 5.71
C PRO A 261 -4.71 -12.45 6.08
N TYR A 262 -5.56 -13.05 6.91
CA TYR A 262 -5.46 -14.48 7.27
C TYR A 262 -5.89 -15.45 6.15
N GLN A 263 -6.40 -14.96 5.04
CA GLN A 263 -6.90 -15.80 3.94
C GLN A 263 -6.10 -15.62 2.66
N ARG A 264 -5.05 -14.79 2.72
CA ARG A 264 -4.16 -14.54 1.58
C ARG A 264 -3.06 -15.59 1.53
N ASP A 265 -2.62 -15.90 0.32
CA ASP A 265 -1.35 -16.59 0.09
C ASP A 265 -0.17 -15.62 0.37
N TYR A 266 1.04 -16.16 0.43
CA TYR A 266 2.25 -15.33 0.36
C TYR A 266 2.23 -14.51 -0.93
N GLN A 267 2.75 -13.28 -0.87
CA GLN A 267 2.71 -12.35 -1.99
C GLN A 267 3.25 -12.98 -3.28
N ASP A 268 4.43 -13.58 -3.25
CA ASP A 268 5.05 -14.22 -4.42
C ASP A 268 4.19 -15.35 -4.98
N THR A 269 3.68 -16.23 -4.11
CA THR A 269 2.80 -17.32 -4.50
C THR A 269 1.52 -16.82 -5.17
N PHE A 270 0.95 -15.72 -4.69
CA PHE A 270 -0.24 -15.12 -5.28
C PHE A 270 0.03 -14.61 -6.70
N PHE A 271 1.12 -13.87 -6.89
CA PHE A 271 1.45 -13.31 -8.19
C PHE A 271 1.93 -14.38 -9.19
N ASP A 272 2.63 -15.41 -8.74
CA ASP A 272 3.00 -16.56 -9.58
C ASP A 272 1.76 -17.30 -10.10
N LYS A 273 0.73 -17.47 -9.27
CA LYS A 273 -0.54 -18.07 -9.69
C LYS A 273 -1.28 -17.25 -10.75
N ILE A 274 -1.22 -15.93 -10.68
CA ILE A 274 -1.84 -15.04 -11.68
C ILE A 274 -1.03 -15.04 -12.97
N ALA A 275 0.30 -15.14 -12.89
CA ALA A 275 1.18 -15.14 -14.04
C ALA A 275 1.22 -16.51 -14.78
N ALA A 276 0.79 -17.60 -14.12
CA ALA A 276 0.82 -18.93 -14.71
C ALA A 276 -0.08 -19.03 -15.97
N PRO A 277 0.44 -19.52 -17.09
CA PRO A 277 -0.35 -19.72 -18.31
C PRO A 277 -1.43 -20.79 -18.04
N GLY A 278 -2.70 -20.40 -18.01
CA GLY A 278 -3.85 -21.29 -17.74
C GLY A 278 -4.75 -20.87 -16.60
N SER A 279 -4.38 -19.96 -15.73
CA SER A 279 -5.30 -19.30 -14.80
C SER A 279 -6.21 -18.40 -15.63
N GLY A 280 -7.47 -18.77 -15.88
CA GLY A 280 -8.45 -18.17 -16.80
C GLY A 280 -8.66 -16.64 -16.82
N ALA A 281 -7.65 -15.86 -16.51
CA ALA A 281 -7.56 -14.44 -16.74
C ALA A 281 -6.99 -14.18 -18.15
N ALA A 282 -7.80 -14.43 -19.18
CA ALA A 282 -7.48 -14.02 -20.53
C ALA A 282 -7.25 -12.51 -20.55
N GLY A 283 -5.99 -12.09 -20.65
CA GLY A 283 -5.63 -10.69 -20.90
C GLY A 283 -4.48 -10.09 -20.11
N ALA A 284 -3.89 -10.76 -19.14
CA ALA A 284 -2.73 -10.23 -18.45
C ALA A 284 -1.43 -10.67 -19.18
N THR A 285 -0.87 -9.80 -19.97
CA THR A 285 0.52 -9.96 -20.43
C THR A 285 1.42 -9.94 -19.19
N PRO A 286 2.30 -10.95 -19.00
CA PRO A 286 3.23 -10.93 -17.88
C PRO A 286 4.12 -9.69 -18.01
N ALA A 287 4.03 -8.80 -17.04
CA ALA A 287 5.00 -7.72 -16.93
C ALA A 287 6.37 -8.38 -16.72
N ALA A 288 7.27 -8.11 -17.66
CA ALA A 288 8.64 -8.60 -17.63
C ALA A 288 9.22 -8.32 -16.23
N ARG A 289 9.75 -9.36 -15.60
CA ARG A 289 10.71 -9.22 -14.52
C ARG A 289 11.77 -8.27 -15.03
N LEU A 290 11.92 -7.13 -14.38
CA LEU A 290 13.10 -6.30 -14.52
C LEU A 290 14.22 -7.06 -13.79
N ASP A 291 14.93 -7.89 -14.57
CA ASP A 291 16.20 -8.45 -14.13
C ASP A 291 17.20 -7.29 -13.97
N ASN A 292 17.30 -6.78 -12.76
CA ASN A 292 18.40 -5.92 -12.33
C ASN A 292 19.65 -6.79 -12.13
N ASN A 293 20.17 -7.38 -13.18
CA ASN A 293 21.50 -7.99 -13.16
C ASN A 293 22.20 -7.76 -14.50
N ALA A 294 22.71 -6.56 -14.69
CA ALA A 294 23.63 -6.21 -15.75
C ALA A 294 24.77 -5.38 -15.19
N ASN A 295 25.66 -6.04 -14.45
CA ASN A 295 27.03 -5.55 -14.30
C ASN A 295 27.97 -6.73 -14.07
N ALA A 296 28.50 -7.30 -15.15
CA ALA A 296 29.80 -7.96 -15.17
C ALA A 296 30.28 -8.16 -16.59
N ALA A 297 31.33 -7.45 -16.93
CA ALA A 297 32.46 -7.84 -17.78
C ALA A 297 32.25 -8.19 -19.27
N GLY A 298 32.70 -7.29 -20.10
CA GLY A 298 33.74 -7.38 -21.12
C GLY A 298 33.94 -8.67 -21.93
N GLY A 299 33.88 -8.53 -23.25
CA GLY A 299 34.35 -9.58 -24.17
C GLY A 299 34.10 -9.19 -25.60
N LEU A 300 35.11 -8.58 -26.23
CA LEU A 300 35.23 -8.40 -27.68
C LEU A 300 35.12 -9.74 -28.40
N SER A 301 34.34 -9.82 -29.48
CA SER A 301 34.76 -10.52 -30.69
C SER A 301 33.92 -10.10 -31.89
N ASN A 302 34.64 -9.63 -32.83
CA ASN A 302 34.35 -9.33 -34.23
C ASN A 302 33.95 -10.61 -34.99
N SER A 303 32.92 -10.60 -35.82
CA SER A 303 32.98 -11.31 -37.09
C SER A 303 31.93 -10.80 -38.07
N THR A 304 32.44 -10.46 -39.19
CA THR A 304 31.92 -10.03 -40.47
C THR A 304 31.03 -11.08 -41.15
N ALA A 305 30.11 -10.59 -41.95
CA ALA A 305 29.85 -10.95 -43.35
C ALA A 305 28.43 -11.42 -43.72
N ASN A 306 27.92 -10.69 -44.67
CA ASN A 306 27.24 -11.11 -45.94
C ASN A 306 25.72 -11.43 -45.90
N GLY A 307 24.91 -10.59 -46.53
CA GLY A 307 24.56 -10.70 -47.94
C GLY A 307 23.16 -11.28 -48.14
N GLY A 308 22.26 -10.54 -48.81
CA GLY A 308 21.06 -11.14 -49.39
C GLY A 308 19.90 -10.15 -49.57
N ALA A 309 19.89 -9.50 -50.71
CA ALA A 309 18.78 -8.72 -51.23
C ALA A 309 17.65 -9.63 -51.75
N SER A 310 16.40 -9.26 -51.54
CA SER A 310 15.31 -9.60 -52.47
C SER A 310 14.11 -8.69 -52.28
N SER A 311 13.86 -7.98 -53.29
CA SER A 311 12.75 -7.18 -53.79
C SER A 311 11.37 -7.84 -53.72
N GLY A 312 10.33 -7.03 -53.56
CA GLY A 312 8.95 -7.42 -53.83
C GLY A 312 7.91 -6.43 -53.33
N VAL A 313 7.46 -5.52 -54.18
CA VAL A 313 6.31 -4.61 -54.16
C VAL A 313 5.32 -5.13 -55.22
N PRO A 314 4.04 -4.74 -55.38
CA PRO A 314 3.00 -4.16 -54.51
C PRO A 314 1.58 -4.79 -54.70
N GLY A 315 0.57 -4.22 -54.09
CA GLY A 315 -0.87 -4.35 -54.46
C GLY A 315 -1.78 -4.05 -53.31
N SER A 316 -2.42 -2.96 -53.23
CA SER A 316 -3.59 -2.38 -53.92
C SER A 316 -4.92 -2.66 -53.18
N VAL A 317 -5.54 -1.58 -52.67
CA VAL A 317 -6.95 -1.12 -52.79
C VAL A 317 -8.10 -1.85 -52.07
N GLY A 318 -8.94 -1.04 -51.37
CA GLY A 318 -10.33 -1.27 -51.01
C GLY A 318 -10.59 -0.90 -49.51
N GLY A 319 -11.17 0.13 -49.04
CA GLY A 319 -12.27 0.95 -49.49
C GLY A 319 -13.64 0.39 -49.10
N LEU A 320 -14.25 0.86 -47.95
CA LEU A 320 -15.70 1.01 -47.67
C LEU A 320 -15.88 1.44 -46.20
N THR A 321 -16.30 2.60 -45.89
CA THR A 321 -17.54 3.38 -45.74
C THR A 321 -18.67 2.72 -44.92
N MET A 322 -19.03 3.43 -43.80
CA MET A 322 -20.33 3.59 -43.11
C MET A 322 -21.03 2.33 -42.58
N ILE A 323 -21.50 2.31 -41.35
CA ILE A 323 -22.56 3.09 -40.70
C ILE A 323 -22.19 3.30 -39.23
#